data_e5fbbcd477779c6546c61244edfb5594
#
_entry.id   e5fbbcd477779c6546c61244edfb5594
#
_cell.length_a   1.000
_cell.length_b   1.000
_cell.length_c   1.000
_cell.angle_alpha   90.00
_cell.angle_beta   90.00
_cell.angle_gamma   90.00
#
_symmetry.space_group_name_H-M   'P 1'
#
loop_
_entity.id
_entity.type
_entity.pdbx_description
1 polymer ?
#
loop_
_entity_poly.entity_id
_entity_poly.type
_entity_poly.pdbx_seq_one_letter_code
_entity_poly.pdbx_strand_id
1 'polypeptide(L)'
;MKRTNLMIVMLFATMLPAGTVRAEGSGPVTGFESITYRPRYGRPRSYHEDSGSQGGSSAVSQLHIGFFSPSEFSSSGVLFGFRGGVSPDEHIQIGVDVDWHYKAERQTDVVSQQSLPTGGSAQVKRVLSSASSNLIPVLAYLQVGGDRSLPVIPYAGVGVGYEAYFLSADDFNTGAHFDAQYGGFAWQAWGGAQVPLSGRSRLVGEVFVNQADLGRDVDILGLTYRETVNLNGAGMRFGVSWGF
;
A
#
# COMPACT_ATOMS: atom_id res chain seq x y z
N MET A 1 -21.66 15.31 25.64
CA MET A 1 -20.61 15.53 24.64
C MET A 1 -20.98 14.75 23.39
N LYS A 2 -21.21 15.43 22.26
CA LYS A 2 -21.59 14.79 20.99
C LYS A 2 -20.37 14.10 20.37
N ARG A 3 -20.45 12.78 20.21
CA ARG A 3 -19.44 12.00 19.47
C ARG A 3 -19.54 12.36 18.00
N THR A 4 -18.58 13.10 17.48
CA THR A 4 -18.43 13.31 16.04
C THR A 4 -17.63 12.11 15.53
N ASN A 5 -18.34 11.08 15.05
CA ASN A 5 -17.72 10.00 14.32
C ASN A 5 -17.18 10.60 13.01
N LEU A 6 -15.89 10.85 12.96
CA LEU A 6 -15.19 11.21 11.73
C LEU A 6 -15.11 9.93 10.87
N MET A 7 -16.14 9.74 10.06
CA MET A 7 -16.17 8.70 9.03
C MET A 7 -15.25 9.18 7.91
N ILE A 8 -14.00 8.71 7.92
CA ILE A 8 -13.11 8.88 6.77
C ILE A 8 -13.68 8.01 5.66
N VAL A 9 -14.50 8.63 4.82
CA VAL A 9 -14.93 8.04 3.55
C VAL A 9 -13.70 8.06 2.65
N MET A 10 -13.00 6.93 2.55
CA MET A 10 -12.03 6.70 1.49
C MET A 10 -12.80 6.72 0.15
N LEU A 11 -12.80 7.85 -0.49
CA LEU A 11 -13.25 7.97 -1.87
C LEU A 11 -12.20 7.31 -2.76
N PHE A 12 -12.34 6.01 -2.99
CA PHE A 12 -11.63 5.34 -4.06
C PHE A 12 -12.21 5.87 -5.38
N ALA A 13 -11.58 6.91 -5.92
CA ALA A 13 -11.79 7.29 -7.30
C ALA A 13 -11.25 6.14 -8.16
N THR A 14 -12.10 5.18 -8.49
CA THR A 14 -11.84 4.18 -9.52
C THR A 14 -11.79 4.90 -10.85
N MET A 15 -10.63 5.38 -11.27
CA MET A 15 -10.36 5.69 -12.65
C MET A 15 -10.24 4.37 -13.41
N LEU A 16 -11.36 3.76 -13.69
CA LEU A 16 -11.47 2.76 -14.75
C LEU A 16 -11.46 3.53 -16.08
N PRO A 17 -10.57 3.22 -17.02
CA PRO A 17 -10.68 3.74 -18.36
C PRO A 17 -12.00 3.21 -18.94
N ALA A 18 -12.88 4.11 -19.38
CA ALA A 18 -14.09 3.78 -20.08
C ALA A 18 -13.71 3.17 -21.44
N GLY A 19 -13.49 1.87 -21.44
CA GLY A 19 -13.42 1.07 -22.65
C GLY A 19 -14.85 0.90 -23.19
N THR A 20 -15.18 1.59 -24.26
CA THR A 20 -16.41 1.39 -25.01
C THR A 20 -16.42 -0.04 -25.57
N VAL A 21 -17.16 -0.93 -24.91
CA VAL A 21 -17.52 -2.23 -25.49
C VAL A 21 -18.58 -1.98 -26.53
N ARG A 22 -18.21 -2.05 -27.82
CA ARG A 22 -19.12 -2.07 -28.93
C ARG A 22 -19.60 -3.50 -29.10
N ALA A 23 -20.83 -3.77 -28.71
CA ALA A 23 -21.50 -5.03 -29.01
C ALA A 23 -21.90 -4.99 -30.50
N GLU A 24 -21.23 -5.78 -31.33
CA GLU A 24 -21.70 -6.07 -32.70
C GLU A 24 -22.66 -7.26 -32.67
N GLY A 25 -23.78 -7.06 -33.31
CA GLY A 25 -24.93 -7.92 -33.33
C GLY A 25 -24.70 -9.27 -33.99
N SER A 26 -25.35 -10.26 -33.42
CA SER A 26 -25.52 -11.61 -33.97
C SER A 26 -26.51 -11.60 -35.14
N GLY A 27 -25.99 -11.76 -36.35
CA GLY A 27 -26.80 -12.14 -37.51
C GLY A 27 -26.75 -13.66 -37.75
N PRO A 28 -27.80 -14.28 -38.32
CA PRO A 28 -27.85 -15.73 -38.46
C PRO A 28 -26.92 -16.23 -39.57
N VAL A 29 -26.16 -17.27 -39.23
CA VAL A 29 -25.27 -17.96 -40.18
C VAL A 29 -26.07 -18.96 -41.01
N THR A 30 -26.27 -18.65 -42.30
CA THR A 30 -26.66 -19.66 -43.31
C THR A 30 -25.75 -19.51 -44.51
N GLY A 31 -25.04 -20.58 -44.84
CA GLY A 31 -24.34 -20.67 -46.11
C GLY A 31 -22.96 -21.34 -45.99
N PHE A 32 -22.90 -22.65 -46.29
CA PHE A 32 -21.65 -23.34 -46.61
C PHE A 32 -21.15 -22.85 -47.96
N GLU A 33 -20.12 -22.01 -47.97
CA GLU A 33 -19.38 -21.72 -49.22
C GLU A 33 -18.02 -22.45 -49.20
N SER A 34 -17.75 -23.14 -50.30
CA SER A 34 -16.53 -23.89 -50.58
C SER A 34 -15.30 -22.98 -50.53
N ILE A 35 -14.37 -23.33 -49.68
CA ILE A 35 -13.07 -22.61 -49.52
C ILE A 35 -12.21 -22.95 -50.74
N THR A 36 -12.15 -22.08 -51.72
CA THR A 36 -11.15 -22.14 -52.80
C THR A 36 -9.84 -21.48 -52.28
N TYR A 37 -8.85 -22.31 -52.05
CA TYR A 37 -7.52 -21.88 -51.65
C TYR A 37 -6.82 -21.16 -52.78
N ARG A 38 -6.75 -19.82 -52.79
CA ARG A 38 -5.86 -19.04 -53.66
C ARG A 38 -4.60 -18.70 -52.93
N PRO A 39 -3.41 -19.16 -53.38
CA PRO A 39 -2.16 -18.70 -52.81
C PRO A 39 -1.99 -17.22 -53.08
N ARG A 40 -2.09 -16.38 -52.03
CA ARG A 40 -1.73 -14.97 -52.13
C ARG A 40 -0.20 -14.88 -52.11
N TYR A 41 0.36 -14.60 -53.27
CA TYR A 41 1.73 -14.08 -53.33
C TYR A 41 1.83 -12.84 -52.46
N GLY A 42 2.69 -12.90 -51.44
CA GLY A 42 2.88 -11.84 -50.48
C GLY A 42 3.35 -10.56 -51.18
N ARG A 43 2.60 -9.49 -51.04
CA ARG A 43 3.15 -8.15 -51.22
C ARG A 43 4.26 -7.97 -50.20
N PRO A 44 5.44 -7.43 -50.59
CA PRO A 44 6.46 -7.06 -49.61
C PRO A 44 5.82 -6.10 -48.61
N ARG A 45 5.80 -6.48 -47.34
CA ARG A 45 5.48 -5.55 -46.22
C ARG A 45 6.46 -4.38 -46.35
N SER A 46 5.98 -3.23 -46.78
CA SER A 46 6.68 -1.99 -46.50
C SER A 46 6.81 -1.93 -44.99
N TYR A 47 8.03 -2.04 -44.50
CA TYR A 47 8.36 -1.64 -43.14
C TYR A 47 8.10 -0.13 -43.09
N HIS A 48 6.91 0.26 -42.66
CA HIS A 48 6.76 1.55 -42.06
C HIS A 48 7.58 1.43 -40.77
N GLU A 49 8.77 2.03 -40.80
CA GLU A 49 9.38 2.51 -39.58
C GLU A 49 8.37 3.48 -38.98
N ASP A 50 7.59 2.97 -38.03
CA ASP A 50 6.87 3.79 -37.06
C ASP A 50 7.91 4.43 -36.16
N SER A 51 8.66 5.39 -36.73
CA SER A 51 9.47 6.36 -35.99
C SER A 51 8.55 7.41 -35.40
N GLY A 52 7.76 6.99 -34.44
CA GLY A 52 6.82 7.78 -33.69
C GLY A 52 6.60 7.19 -32.31
N SER A 53 7.67 6.82 -31.61
CA SER A 53 7.63 6.73 -30.16
C SER A 53 7.44 8.15 -29.62
N GLN A 54 6.20 8.67 -29.74
CA GLN A 54 5.75 9.73 -28.86
C GLN A 54 5.85 9.11 -27.46
N GLY A 55 6.80 9.59 -26.67
CA GLY A 55 6.97 9.27 -25.27
C GLY A 55 5.72 9.66 -24.46
N GLY A 56 4.67 8.88 -24.62
CA GLY A 56 3.44 9.02 -23.82
C GLY A 56 3.73 8.51 -22.43
N SER A 57 3.56 9.39 -21.43
CA SER A 57 3.61 8.96 -20.03
C SER A 57 2.57 7.86 -19.79
N SER A 58 2.98 6.71 -19.29
CA SER A 58 2.07 5.63 -18.93
C SER A 58 1.66 5.75 -17.46
N ALA A 59 0.36 5.55 -17.20
CA ALA A 59 -0.12 5.49 -15.83
C ALA A 59 0.33 4.17 -15.17
N VAL A 60 0.79 4.26 -13.93
CA VAL A 60 1.26 3.14 -13.13
C VAL A 60 0.47 3.07 -11.84
N SER A 61 0.05 1.86 -11.46
CA SER A 61 -0.62 1.60 -10.20
C SER A 61 -0.01 0.37 -9.53
N GLN A 62 0.02 0.36 -8.19
CA GLN A 62 0.53 -0.74 -7.39
C GLN A 62 -0.33 -0.90 -6.16
N LEU A 63 -0.72 -2.14 -5.85
CA LEU A 63 -1.26 -2.53 -4.54
C LEU A 63 -0.22 -3.36 -3.82
N HIS A 64 -0.05 -3.12 -2.53
CA HIS A 64 0.91 -3.86 -1.73
C HIS A 64 0.41 -4.10 -0.30
N ILE A 65 0.91 -5.17 0.30
CA ILE A 65 0.76 -5.53 1.69
C ILE A 65 2.14 -5.76 2.29
N GLY A 66 2.27 -5.62 3.60
CA GLY A 66 3.57 -5.81 4.22
C GLY A 66 3.54 -5.70 5.73
N PHE A 67 4.73 -5.48 6.26
CA PHE A 67 4.97 -5.30 7.68
C PHE A 67 5.88 -4.10 7.89
N PHE A 68 5.58 -3.35 8.94
CA PHE A 68 6.39 -2.22 9.39
C PHE A 68 6.71 -2.39 10.87
N SER A 69 7.98 -2.17 11.23
CA SER A 69 8.48 -2.25 12.58
C SER A 69 9.12 -0.92 12.97
N PRO A 70 8.38 -0.04 13.68
CA PRO A 70 8.98 1.14 14.27
C PRO A 70 10.03 0.77 15.29
N SER A 71 11.14 1.50 15.34
CA SER A 71 12.27 1.20 16.24
C SER A 71 11.96 1.42 17.72
N GLU A 72 11.01 2.28 18.05
CA GLU A 72 10.59 2.55 19.43
C GLU A 72 9.53 1.57 19.96
N PHE A 73 8.97 0.72 19.12
CA PHE A 73 7.94 -0.24 19.51
C PHE A 73 8.46 -1.68 19.40
N SER A 74 8.07 -2.51 20.38
CA SER A 74 8.55 -3.89 20.49
C SER A 74 7.94 -4.86 19.48
N SER A 75 6.91 -4.45 18.72
CA SER A 75 6.19 -5.31 17.78
C SER A 75 5.92 -4.63 16.44
N SER A 76 5.88 -5.45 15.38
CA SER A 76 5.57 -5.02 14.02
C SER A 76 4.06 -4.89 13.81
N GLY A 77 3.66 -3.94 12.96
CA GLY A 77 2.29 -3.79 12.46
C GLY A 77 2.13 -4.34 11.05
N VAL A 78 0.88 -4.61 10.65
CA VAL A 78 0.52 -4.96 9.27
C VAL A 78 0.36 -3.67 8.47
N LEU A 79 0.80 -3.73 7.21
CA LEU A 79 0.73 -2.63 6.26
C LEU A 79 -0.12 -3.05 5.06
N PHE A 80 -0.97 -2.16 4.61
CA PHE A 80 -1.66 -2.23 3.32
C PHE A 80 -1.56 -0.87 2.63
N GLY A 81 -1.21 -0.86 1.33
CA GLY A 81 -1.01 0.41 0.63
C GLY A 81 -1.30 0.38 -0.84
N PHE A 82 -1.41 1.58 -1.38
CA PHE A 82 -1.61 1.86 -2.79
C PHE A 82 -0.62 2.94 -3.23
N ARG A 83 0.05 2.67 -4.34
CA ARG A 83 0.92 3.63 -5.03
C ARG A 83 0.38 3.87 -6.43
N GLY A 84 0.19 5.14 -6.79
CA GLY A 84 -0.29 5.55 -8.10
C GLY A 84 0.53 6.68 -8.67
N GLY A 85 0.72 6.68 -9.99
CA GLY A 85 1.53 7.73 -10.62
C GLY A 85 1.63 7.59 -12.12
N VAL A 86 2.64 8.23 -12.67
CA VAL A 86 2.97 8.21 -14.09
C VAL A 86 4.44 7.84 -14.27
N SER A 87 4.73 7.18 -15.38
CA SER A 87 6.08 6.88 -15.83
C SER A 87 6.38 7.77 -17.05
N PRO A 88 7.04 8.92 -16.86
CA PRO A 88 7.41 9.79 -17.97
C PRO A 88 8.49 9.16 -18.84
N ASP A 89 9.29 8.27 -18.30
CA ASP A 89 10.35 7.50 -18.94
C ASP A 89 10.25 6.04 -18.50
N GLU A 90 10.88 5.13 -19.21
CA GLU A 90 10.91 3.71 -18.88
C GLU A 90 11.60 3.40 -17.54
N HIS A 91 12.47 4.27 -17.07
CA HIS A 91 13.24 4.12 -15.84
C HIS A 91 12.70 4.92 -14.66
N ILE A 92 11.85 5.93 -14.91
CA ILE A 92 11.42 6.89 -13.88
C ILE A 92 9.92 6.76 -13.65
N GLN A 93 9.53 6.77 -12.38
CA GLN A 93 8.13 6.85 -11.94
C GLN A 93 8.00 7.94 -10.89
N ILE A 94 6.94 8.73 -11.00
CA ILE A 94 6.58 9.76 -10.03
C ILE A 94 5.09 9.66 -9.70
N GLY A 95 4.73 9.92 -8.46
CA GLY A 95 3.33 9.82 -8.05
C GLY A 95 3.11 9.99 -6.57
N VAL A 96 2.06 9.34 -6.08
CA VAL A 96 1.64 9.37 -4.67
C VAL A 96 1.57 7.95 -4.14
N ASP A 97 2.10 7.75 -2.94
CA ASP A 97 2.06 6.53 -2.14
C ASP A 97 1.21 6.81 -0.89
N VAL A 98 0.23 5.94 -0.63
CA VAL A 98 -0.63 6.01 0.54
C VAL A 98 -0.66 4.64 1.19
N ASP A 99 -0.16 4.58 2.41
CA ASP A 99 -0.16 3.37 3.22
C ASP A 99 -1.12 3.49 4.40
N TRP A 100 -1.54 2.39 4.90
CA TRP A 100 -2.23 2.24 6.16
C TRP A 100 -1.54 1.16 6.98
N HIS A 101 -0.98 1.55 8.11
CA HIS A 101 -0.36 0.64 9.06
C HIS A 101 -1.31 0.46 10.24
N TYR A 102 -1.59 -0.78 10.56
CA TYR A 102 -2.41 -1.14 11.70
C TYR A 102 -1.64 -2.00 12.68
N LYS A 103 -1.74 -1.65 13.96
CA LYS A 103 -1.16 -2.41 15.06
C LYS A 103 -2.13 -2.45 16.23
N ALA A 104 -2.31 -3.62 16.80
CA ALA A 104 -3.06 -3.81 18.03
C ALA A 104 -2.22 -4.60 19.03
N GLU A 105 -2.14 -4.09 20.25
CA GLU A 105 -1.46 -4.74 21.37
C GLU A 105 -2.45 -4.98 22.50
N ARG A 106 -2.35 -6.14 23.13
CA ARG A 106 -3.15 -6.49 24.30
C ARG A 106 -2.24 -7.05 25.37
N GLN A 107 -2.27 -6.43 26.54
CA GLN A 107 -1.61 -6.97 27.70
C GLN A 107 -2.60 -7.86 28.48
N THR A 108 -2.23 -9.12 28.67
CA THR A 108 -3.05 -10.09 29.40
C THR A 108 -2.29 -10.63 30.60
N ASP A 109 -2.99 -10.82 31.71
CA ASP A 109 -2.46 -11.50 32.89
C ASP A 109 -3.20 -12.82 33.11
N VAL A 110 -2.50 -13.81 33.70
CA VAL A 110 -3.09 -15.10 34.06
C VAL A 110 -3.68 -14.98 35.46
N VAL A 111 -5.01 -14.85 35.52
CA VAL A 111 -5.72 -14.65 36.79
C VAL A 111 -5.89 -15.96 37.56
N SER A 112 -6.02 -17.08 36.85
CA SER A 112 -6.18 -18.41 37.47
C SER A 112 -5.68 -19.50 36.54
N GLN A 113 -5.03 -20.50 37.13
CA GLN A 113 -4.62 -21.72 36.44
C GLN A 113 -5.25 -22.90 37.16
N GLN A 114 -6.07 -23.66 36.44
CA GLN A 114 -6.73 -24.85 36.99
C GLN A 114 -6.22 -26.10 36.28
N SER A 115 -5.72 -27.05 37.05
CA SER A 115 -5.33 -28.35 36.53
C SER A 115 -6.59 -29.17 36.20
N LEU A 116 -6.64 -29.70 34.98
CA LEU A 116 -7.73 -30.57 34.53
C LEU A 116 -7.49 -32.01 35.00
N PRO A 117 -8.53 -32.77 35.36
CA PRO A 117 -8.39 -34.18 35.77
C PRO A 117 -7.78 -35.09 34.70
N THR A 118 -7.77 -34.64 33.43
CA THR A 118 -7.25 -35.36 32.27
C THR A 118 -5.78 -35.05 31.97
N GLY A 119 -5.07 -34.35 32.88
CA GLY A 119 -3.63 -34.07 32.75
C GLY A 119 -3.30 -32.79 31.93
N GLY A 120 -4.29 -31.92 31.64
CA GLY A 120 -4.08 -30.61 31.05
C GLY A 120 -4.23 -29.48 32.08
N SER A 121 -3.86 -28.25 31.71
CA SER A 121 -4.14 -27.04 32.48
C SER A 121 -5.00 -26.05 31.69
N ALA A 122 -6.05 -25.53 32.29
CA ALA A 122 -6.82 -24.42 31.77
C ALA A 122 -6.34 -23.12 32.43
N GLN A 123 -6.06 -22.10 31.62
CA GLN A 123 -5.67 -20.78 32.12
C GLN A 123 -6.78 -19.77 31.82
N VAL A 124 -7.24 -19.07 32.85
CA VAL A 124 -8.12 -17.91 32.69
C VAL A 124 -7.22 -16.67 32.58
N LYS A 125 -7.25 -16.03 31.41
CA LYS A 125 -6.52 -14.79 31.13
C LYS A 125 -7.47 -13.60 31.22
N ARG A 126 -7.05 -12.55 31.90
CA ARG A 126 -7.74 -11.27 31.94
C ARG A 126 -6.96 -10.27 31.10
N VAL A 127 -7.66 -9.52 30.24
CA VAL A 127 -7.05 -8.39 29.52
C VAL A 127 -6.92 -7.23 30.49
N LEU A 128 -5.71 -6.74 30.69
CA LEU A 128 -5.41 -5.61 31.57
C LEU A 128 -5.47 -4.29 30.81
N SER A 129 -4.93 -4.28 29.60
CA SER A 129 -4.95 -3.10 28.72
C SER A 129 -5.03 -3.52 27.25
N SER A 130 -5.59 -2.66 26.44
CA SER A 130 -5.53 -2.82 24.99
C SER A 130 -5.15 -1.48 24.36
N ALA A 131 -4.25 -1.52 23.38
CA ALA A 131 -3.87 -0.36 22.59
C ALA A 131 -3.99 -0.70 21.11
N SER A 132 -4.53 0.22 20.33
CA SER A 132 -4.58 0.13 18.88
C SER A 132 -4.01 1.40 18.28
N SER A 133 -3.24 1.25 17.22
CA SER A 133 -2.67 2.38 16.51
C SER A 133 -2.87 2.24 15.00
N ASN A 134 -3.13 3.38 14.37
CA ASN A 134 -3.25 3.53 12.94
C ASN A 134 -2.28 4.61 12.49
N LEU A 135 -1.42 4.29 11.54
CA LEU A 135 -0.51 5.23 10.91
C LEU A 135 -0.85 5.31 9.42
N ILE A 136 -1.01 6.53 8.92
CA ILE A 136 -1.41 6.81 7.53
C ILE A 136 -0.42 7.80 6.92
N PRO A 137 0.67 7.31 6.28
CA PRO A 137 1.54 8.12 5.45
C PRO A 137 0.89 8.43 4.10
N VAL A 138 1.04 9.67 3.65
CA VAL A 138 0.71 10.14 2.30
C VAL A 138 1.95 10.82 1.74
N LEU A 139 2.60 10.18 0.77
CA LEU A 139 3.91 10.58 0.29
C LEU A 139 3.88 10.85 -1.22
N ALA A 140 4.45 11.95 -1.65
CA ALA A 140 4.87 12.12 -3.03
C ALA A 140 6.17 11.33 -3.24
N TYR A 141 6.29 10.58 -4.34
CA TYR A 141 7.43 9.71 -4.56
C TYR A 141 8.11 9.91 -5.93
N LEU A 142 9.39 9.57 -5.93
CA LEU A 142 10.22 9.36 -7.11
C LEU A 142 10.85 7.97 -7.01
N GLN A 143 10.73 7.17 -8.06
CA GLN A 143 11.32 5.84 -8.16
C GLN A 143 12.10 5.70 -9.48
N VAL A 144 13.26 5.06 -9.40
CA VAL A 144 14.10 4.75 -10.56
C VAL A 144 14.23 3.23 -10.67
N GLY A 145 13.92 2.69 -11.83
CA GLY A 145 14.01 1.27 -12.16
C GLY A 145 15.17 0.94 -13.08
N GLY A 146 15.60 -0.32 -13.05
CA GLY A 146 16.54 -0.88 -13.99
C GLY A 146 15.91 -1.16 -15.37
N ASP A 147 16.70 -1.81 -16.23
CA ASP A 147 16.27 -2.20 -17.57
C ASP A 147 15.08 -3.18 -17.51
N ARG A 148 14.01 -2.87 -18.24
CA ARG A 148 12.77 -3.67 -18.31
C ARG A 148 12.94 -5.00 -19.06
N SER A 149 14.03 -5.19 -19.77
CA SER A 149 14.36 -6.45 -20.43
C SER A 149 14.85 -7.54 -19.47
N LEU A 150 15.20 -7.16 -18.23
CA LEU A 150 15.67 -8.08 -17.22
C LEU A 150 14.54 -8.98 -16.69
N PRO A 151 14.82 -10.25 -16.40
CA PRO A 151 13.85 -11.16 -15.78
C PRO A 151 13.48 -10.73 -14.35
N VAL A 152 14.36 -9.99 -13.67
CA VAL A 152 14.16 -9.36 -12.38
C VAL A 152 14.65 -7.92 -12.52
N ILE A 153 13.76 -6.96 -12.38
CA ILE A 153 14.03 -5.54 -12.58
C ILE A 153 14.27 -4.90 -11.22
N PRO A 154 15.52 -4.54 -10.86
CA PRO A 154 15.79 -3.83 -9.63
C PRO A 154 15.26 -2.40 -9.70
N TYR A 155 14.88 -1.84 -8.56
CA TYR A 155 14.49 -0.44 -8.46
C TYR A 155 14.77 0.12 -7.08
N ALA A 156 14.86 1.43 -6.99
CA ALA A 156 14.96 2.17 -5.76
C ALA A 156 14.10 3.44 -5.84
N GLY A 157 13.65 3.93 -4.70
CA GLY A 157 12.86 5.15 -4.66
C GLY A 157 12.92 5.85 -3.32
N VAL A 158 12.43 7.07 -3.34
CA VAL A 158 12.27 7.92 -2.16
C VAL A 158 10.90 8.58 -2.21
N GLY A 159 10.31 8.80 -1.04
CA GLY A 159 9.06 9.51 -0.89
C GLY A 159 9.16 10.52 0.26
N VAL A 160 8.46 11.64 0.12
CA VAL A 160 8.36 12.68 1.15
C VAL A 160 6.91 13.13 1.27
N GLY A 161 6.48 13.45 2.48
CA GLY A 161 5.11 13.89 2.68
C GLY A 161 4.73 14.05 4.13
N TYR A 162 3.52 13.64 4.45
CA TYR A 162 2.91 13.82 5.76
C TYR A 162 2.40 12.48 6.29
N GLU A 163 2.64 12.23 7.57
CA GLU A 163 2.08 11.09 8.29
C GLU A 163 1.11 11.55 9.36
N ALA A 164 -0.04 10.87 9.45
CA ALA A 164 -1.01 11.00 10.52
C ALA A 164 -1.01 9.72 11.36
N TYR A 165 -0.86 9.85 12.68
CA TYR A 165 -0.83 8.74 13.62
C TYR A 165 -1.95 8.88 14.64
N PHE A 166 -2.76 7.84 14.78
CA PHE A 166 -3.90 7.77 15.70
C PHE A 166 -3.65 6.64 16.69
N LEU A 167 -3.63 6.96 17.96
CA LEU A 167 -3.45 6.03 19.07
C LEU A 167 -4.70 6.03 19.93
N SER A 168 -5.23 4.84 20.22
CA SER A 168 -6.32 4.62 21.19
C SER A 168 -5.89 3.55 22.18
N ALA A 169 -5.98 3.82 23.46
CA ALA A 169 -5.60 2.91 24.52
C ALA A 169 -6.65 2.88 25.64
N ASP A 170 -6.98 1.66 26.09
CA ASP A 170 -7.90 1.38 27.20
C ASP A 170 -7.14 0.67 28.32
N ASP A 171 -7.24 1.16 29.54
CA ASP A 171 -6.82 0.46 30.76
C ASP A 171 -8.04 -0.08 31.48
N PHE A 172 -8.24 -1.38 31.43
CA PHE A 172 -9.39 -2.04 32.05
C PHE A 172 -9.31 -2.15 33.60
N ASN A 173 -8.15 -1.88 34.20
CA ASN A 173 -7.99 -1.87 35.64
C ASN A 173 -8.48 -0.57 36.27
N THR A 174 -8.16 0.55 35.61
CA THR A 174 -8.50 1.90 36.09
C THR A 174 -9.73 2.45 35.42
N GLY A 175 -10.19 1.86 34.30
CA GLY A 175 -11.23 2.38 33.43
C GLY A 175 -10.79 3.65 32.65
N ALA A 176 -9.50 3.92 32.62
CA ALA A 176 -8.97 5.06 31.87
C ALA A 176 -8.98 4.77 30.38
N HIS A 177 -9.40 5.79 29.61
CA HIS A 177 -9.36 5.79 28.15
C HIS A 177 -8.52 6.95 27.67
N PHE A 178 -7.66 6.69 26.68
CA PHE A 178 -6.74 7.66 26.11
C PHE A 178 -6.81 7.62 24.59
N ASP A 179 -7.10 8.77 23.97
CA ASP A 179 -7.04 8.97 22.53
C ASP A 179 -6.04 10.07 22.21
N ALA A 180 -5.19 9.82 21.23
CA ALA A 180 -4.22 10.79 20.76
C ALA A 180 -4.11 10.77 19.24
N GLN A 181 -3.91 11.96 18.67
CA GLN A 181 -3.63 12.15 17.26
C GLN A 181 -2.35 12.97 17.12
N TYR A 182 -1.40 12.45 16.34
CA TYR A 182 -0.15 13.12 16.02
C TYR A 182 -0.05 13.27 14.50
N GLY A 183 0.72 14.27 14.07
CA GLY A 183 0.98 14.45 12.66
C GLY A 183 2.30 15.18 12.43
N GLY A 184 2.91 14.93 11.29
CA GLY A 184 4.18 15.54 10.96
C GLY A 184 4.74 15.19 9.60
N PHE A 185 5.88 15.78 9.31
CA PHE A 185 6.63 15.47 8.10
C PHE A 185 7.28 14.09 8.20
N ALA A 186 7.27 13.38 7.07
CA ALA A 186 7.88 12.08 6.96
C ALA A 186 8.59 11.92 5.63
N TRP A 187 9.58 11.02 5.61
CA TRP A 187 10.15 10.52 4.38
C TRP A 187 10.41 9.01 4.46
N GLN A 188 10.35 8.37 3.31
CA GLN A 188 10.68 6.96 3.14
C GLN A 188 11.72 6.79 2.03
N ALA A 189 12.58 5.79 2.17
CA ALA A 189 13.43 5.30 1.10
C ALA A 189 13.27 3.79 0.99
N TRP A 190 13.25 3.28 -0.23
CA TRP A 190 13.07 1.85 -0.49
C TRP A 190 13.95 1.35 -1.61
N GLY A 191 14.21 0.05 -1.58
CA GLY A 191 14.83 -0.69 -2.65
C GLY A 191 14.13 -2.03 -2.82
N GLY A 192 14.02 -2.50 -4.05
CA GLY A 192 13.29 -3.72 -4.34
C GLY A 192 13.53 -4.26 -5.73
N ALA A 193 12.71 -5.25 -6.07
CA ALA A 193 12.73 -5.88 -7.37
C ALA A 193 11.31 -6.12 -7.88
N GLN A 194 11.14 -6.04 -9.19
CA GLN A 194 9.92 -6.38 -9.91
C GLN A 194 10.17 -7.58 -10.81
N VAL A 195 9.25 -8.55 -10.79
CA VAL A 195 9.27 -9.71 -11.67
C VAL A 195 8.10 -9.60 -12.64
N PRO A 196 8.35 -9.50 -13.96
CA PRO A 196 7.28 -9.47 -14.94
C PRO A 196 6.41 -10.74 -14.84
N LEU A 197 5.10 -10.56 -14.78
CA LEU A 197 4.11 -11.63 -14.90
C LEU A 197 3.62 -11.74 -16.34
N SER A 198 2.33 -11.71 -16.58
CA SER A 198 1.75 -11.69 -17.91
C SER A 198 1.18 -10.31 -18.25
N GLY A 199 1.28 -9.90 -19.52
CA GLY A 199 0.74 -8.60 -19.97
C GLY A 199 1.51 -7.42 -19.36
N ARG A 200 0.77 -6.49 -18.72
CA ARG A 200 1.32 -5.27 -18.12
C ARG A 200 1.41 -5.33 -16.59
N SER A 201 1.47 -6.54 -16.02
CA SER A 201 1.51 -6.75 -14.57
C SER A 201 2.87 -7.23 -14.12
N ARG A 202 3.29 -6.82 -12.93
CA ARG A 202 4.53 -7.25 -12.27
C ARG A 202 4.29 -7.58 -10.81
N LEU A 203 4.95 -8.64 -10.33
CA LEU A 203 5.09 -8.91 -8.92
C LEU A 203 6.17 -8.00 -8.35
N VAL A 204 5.92 -7.44 -7.18
CA VAL A 204 6.79 -6.46 -6.52
C VAL A 204 7.19 -6.98 -5.16
N GLY A 205 8.48 -6.84 -4.82
CA GLY A 205 9.00 -7.05 -3.48
C GLY A 205 9.97 -5.95 -3.13
N GLU A 206 9.79 -5.30 -1.97
CA GLU A 206 10.65 -4.20 -1.54
C GLU A 206 10.89 -4.22 -0.03
N VAL A 207 12.03 -3.66 0.37
CA VAL A 207 12.34 -3.28 1.74
C VAL A 207 12.40 -1.76 1.80
N PHE A 208 11.95 -1.18 2.92
CA PHE A 208 11.92 0.27 3.08
C PHE A 208 12.35 0.68 4.49
N VAL A 209 12.81 1.92 4.58
CA VAL A 209 13.02 2.63 5.83
C VAL A 209 12.11 3.84 5.86
N ASN A 210 11.51 4.08 7.03
CA ASN A 210 10.66 5.23 7.31
C ASN A 210 11.32 6.12 8.35
N GLN A 211 11.19 7.43 8.19
CA GLN A 211 11.62 8.40 9.18
C GLN A 211 10.56 9.49 9.33
N ALA A 212 10.01 9.60 10.55
CA ALA A 212 8.96 10.55 10.85
C ALA A 212 9.03 10.98 12.31
N ASP A 213 9.03 12.29 12.51
CA ASP A 213 8.90 12.93 13.81
C ASP A 213 7.52 13.60 13.88
N LEU A 214 6.59 12.94 14.57
CA LEU A 214 5.20 13.39 14.65
C LEU A 214 4.97 14.16 15.95
N GLY A 215 4.22 15.26 15.86
CA GLY A 215 3.93 16.09 17.02
C GLY A 215 2.44 16.34 17.19
N ARG A 216 2.04 16.65 18.43
CA ARG A 216 0.76 17.24 18.77
C ARG A 216 0.97 18.32 19.83
N ASP A 217 0.11 19.32 19.81
CA ASP A 217 0.08 20.35 20.82
C ASP A 217 -0.96 19.97 21.89
N VAL A 218 -0.55 20.03 23.16
CA VAL A 218 -1.39 19.69 24.32
C VAL A 218 -1.42 20.90 25.26
N ASP A 219 -2.62 21.36 25.58
CA ASP A 219 -2.79 22.45 26.55
C ASP A 219 -2.97 21.90 27.96
N ILE A 220 -2.04 22.23 28.84
CA ILE A 220 -2.07 21.88 30.28
C ILE A 220 -2.04 23.15 31.07
N LEU A 221 -3.09 23.46 31.83
CA LEU A 221 -3.23 24.61 32.67
C LEU A 221 -2.99 25.96 31.95
N GLY A 222 -3.36 26.06 30.66
CA GLY A 222 -3.18 27.26 29.86
C GLY A 222 -1.78 27.44 29.26
N LEU A 223 -0.93 26.42 29.37
CA LEU A 223 0.37 26.34 28.71
C LEU A 223 0.34 25.28 27.62
N THR A 224 0.75 25.64 26.43
CA THR A 224 0.84 24.71 25.28
C THR A 224 2.18 23.97 25.33
N TYR A 225 2.11 22.66 25.40
CA TYR A 225 3.27 21.75 25.31
C TYR A 225 3.19 20.98 24.00
N ARG A 226 4.34 20.84 23.33
CA ARG A 226 4.45 19.97 22.16
C ARG A 226 4.93 18.58 22.60
N GLU A 227 4.07 17.59 22.41
CA GLU A 227 4.40 16.18 22.56
C GLU A 227 4.85 15.61 21.21
N THR A 228 5.93 14.84 21.19
CA THR A 228 6.48 14.24 19.95
C THR A 228 6.58 12.73 20.07
N VAL A 229 6.28 12.04 18.96
CA VAL A 229 6.44 10.58 18.79
C VAL A 229 7.31 10.35 17.57
N ASN A 230 8.35 9.52 17.76
CA ASN A 230 9.25 9.13 16.67
C ASN A 230 8.78 7.79 16.07
N LEU A 231 8.49 7.76 14.77
CA LEU A 231 8.05 6.58 14.05
C LEU A 231 9.08 6.12 13.01
N ASN A 232 10.36 6.29 13.35
CA ASN A 232 11.45 5.73 12.54
C ASN A 232 11.42 4.21 12.59
N GLY A 233 11.64 3.58 11.46
CA GLY A 233 11.62 2.12 11.40
C GLY A 233 11.94 1.58 10.03
N ALA A 234 11.83 0.26 9.93
CA ALA A 234 12.03 -0.46 8.68
C ALA A 234 10.87 -1.43 8.42
N GLY A 235 10.66 -1.76 7.17
CA GLY A 235 9.61 -2.68 6.77
C GLY A 235 9.90 -3.38 5.46
N MET A 236 8.99 -4.27 5.10
CA MET A 236 8.97 -4.94 3.80
C MET A 236 7.55 -4.96 3.24
N ARG A 237 7.47 -4.87 1.93
CA ARG A 237 6.20 -4.86 1.18
C ARG A 237 6.27 -5.83 0.01
N PHE A 238 5.15 -6.47 -0.28
CA PHE A 238 4.95 -7.32 -1.45
C PHE A 238 3.68 -6.91 -2.14
N GLY A 239 3.66 -6.93 -3.47
CA GLY A 239 2.51 -6.42 -4.17
C GLY A 239 2.47 -6.77 -5.64
N VAL A 240 1.50 -6.18 -6.31
CA VAL A 240 1.34 -6.26 -7.76
C VAL A 240 1.25 -4.84 -8.29
N SER A 241 2.01 -4.56 -9.34
CA SER A 241 1.93 -3.32 -10.10
C SER A 241 1.46 -3.60 -11.52
N TRP A 242 0.82 -2.60 -12.15
CA TRP A 242 0.28 -2.67 -13.51
C TRP A 242 0.29 -1.30 -14.18
N GLY A 243 0.15 -1.28 -15.52
CA GLY A 243 0.04 -0.05 -16.30
C GLY A 243 1.31 0.40 -17.02
N PHE A 244 2.28 -0.49 -17.23
CA PHE A 244 3.53 -0.19 -17.95
C PHE A 244 3.38 -0.33 -19.45
#